data_1de185ebb091c87b6e4573aa39c09eb8
#
_entry.id   1de185ebb091c87b6e4573aa39c09eb8
#
_cell.length_a   1.000
_cell.length_b   1.000
_cell.length_c   1.000
_cell.angle_alpha   90.00
_cell.angle_beta   90.00
_cell.angle_gamma   90.00
#
_symmetry.space_group_name_H-M   'P 1'
#
loop_
_entity.id
_entity.type
_entity.pdbx_description
1 polymer ?
#
loop_
_entity_poly.entity_id
_entity_poly.type
_entity_poly.pdbx_seq_one_letter_code
_entity_poly.pdbx_strand_id
1 'polypeptide(L)'
;MINSKEIFGRRLKLARQKEKLSLEELSNKTGGAVSKQTITKYEAGKAMAGSDILEKLANALKVSMEYFFRPFSFDMSEINEVI
;
A
#
# COMPACT_ATOMS: atom_id res chain seq x y z
N MET A 1 5.03 18.17 -6.21
CA MET A 1 4.01 17.76 -5.24
C MET A 1 3.58 16.32 -5.53
N ILE A 2 3.50 15.50 -4.51
CA ILE A 2 3.12 14.10 -4.65
C ILE A 2 1.59 13.97 -4.72
N ASN A 3 1.08 13.18 -5.66
CA ASN A 3 -0.36 12.99 -5.83
C ASN A 3 -0.86 11.76 -5.07
N SER A 4 -2.18 11.56 -5.07
CA SER A 4 -2.82 10.47 -4.31
C SER A 4 -2.36 9.08 -4.74
N LYS A 5 -2.12 8.89 -6.03
CA LYS A 5 -1.63 7.60 -6.53
C LYS A 5 -0.24 7.28 -6.00
N GLU A 6 0.61 8.31 -5.94
CA GLU A 6 1.97 8.14 -5.43
C GLU A 6 1.96 7.86 -3.93
N ILE A 7 1.12 8.58 -3.17
CA ILE A 7 0.98 8.36 -1.74
C ILE A 7 0.49 6.94 -1.49
N PHE A 8 -0.56 6.54 -2.16
CA PHE A 8 -1.11 5.19 -2.05
C PHE A 8 -0.04 4.14 -2.35
N GLY A 9 0.67 4.30 -3.47
CA GLY A 9 1.70 3.34 -3.88
C GLY A 9 2.80 3.20 -2.85
N ARG A 10 3.27 4.31 -2.30
CA ARG A 10 4.32 4.28 -1.26
C ARG A 10 3.83 3.65 0.03
N ARG A 11 2.61 3.98 0.46
CA ARG A 11 2.03 3.40 1.67
C ARG A 11 1.80 1.90 1.50
N LEU A 12 1.35 1.49 0.33
CA LEU A 12 1.15 0.08 0.00
C LEU A 12 2.46 -0.70 0.12
N LYS A 13 3.51 -0.18 -0.49
CA LYS A 13 4.83 -0.81 -0.46
C LYS A 13 5.38 -0.89 0.96
N LEU A 14 5.26 0.19 1.73
CA LEU A 14 5.72 0.21 3.12
C LEU A 14 4.99 -0.83 3.96
N ALA A 15 3.69 -0.90 3.84
CA ALA A 15 2.89 -1.88 4.60
C ALA A 15 3.25 -3.31 4.20
N ARG A 16 3.44 -3.55 2.90
CA ARG A 16 3.83 -4.86 2.40
C ARG A 16 5.19 -5.27 2.96
N GLN A 17 6.16 -4.37 2.92
CA GLN A 17 7.50 -4.63 3.44
C GLN A 17 7.50 -4.85 4.94
N LYS A 18 6.68 -4.10 5.66
CA LYS A 18 6.54 -4.25 7.11
C LYS A 18 6.02 -5.64 7.47
N GLU A 19 5.09 -6.16 6.67
CA GLU A 19 4.56 -7.52 6.86
C GLU A 19 5.45 -8.59 6.23
N LYS A 20 6.57 -8.19 5.62
CA LYS A 20 7.55 -9.07 5.00
C LYS A 20 6.95 -9.95 3.90
N LEU A 21 6.05 -9.38 3.13
CA LEU A 21 5.38 -10.09 2.04
C LEU A 21 6.01 -9.76 0.70
N SER A 22 6.14 -10.78 -0.16
CA SER A 22 6.45 -10.54 -1.56
C SER A 22 5.19 -10.02 -2.26
N LEU A 23 5.35 -9.55 -3.49
CA LEU A 23 4.21 -9.14 -4.31
C LEU A 23 3.22 -10.30 -4.51
N GLU A 24 3.75 -11.48 -4.77
CA GLU A 24 2.93 -12.67 -4.97
C GLU A 24 2.21 -13.08 -3.69
N GLU A 25 2.90 -13.04 -2.56
CA GLU A 25 2.29 -13.36 -1.27
C GLU A 25 1.15 -12.39 -0.93
N LEU A 26 1.34 -11.10 -1.21
CA LEU A 26 0.27 -10.12 -1.00
C LEU A 26 -0.91 -10.42 -1.93
N SER A 27 -0.65 -10.72 -3.20
CA SER A 27 -1.71 -11.11 -4.13
C SER A 27 -2.51 -12.29 -3.57
N ASN A 28 -1.82 -13.30 -3.08
CA ASN A 28 -2.46 -14.49 -2.50
C ASN A 28 -3.30 -14.15 -1.27
N LYS A 29 -2.82 -13.24 -0.43
CA LYS A 29 -3.55 -12.82 0.77
C LYS A 29 -4.84 -12.07 0.44
N THR A 30 -4.96 -11.49 -0.74
CA THR A 30 -6.21 -10.86 -1.19
C THR A 30 -7.18 -11.89 -1.79
N GLY A 31 -6.82 -13.18 -1.75
CA GLY A 31 -7.63 -14.22 -2.38
C GLY A 31 -7.54 -14.18 -3.90
N GLY A 32 -6.50 -13.57 -4.44
CA GLY A 32 -6.33 -13.43 -5.88
C GLY A 32 -7.16 -12.29 -6.49
N ALA A 33 -7.75 -11.44 -5.66
CA ALA A 33 -8.55 -10.31 -6.14
C ALA A 33 -7.72 -9.30 -6.92
N VAL A 34 -6.41 -9.25 -6.67
CA VAL A 34 -5.50 -8.37 -7.38
C VAL A 34 -4.21 -9.15 -7.68
N SER A 35 -3.74 -9.03 -8.92
CA SER A 35 -2.54 -9.74 -9.36
C SER A 35 -1.28 -9.01 -8.88
N LYS A 36 -0.15 -9.71 -8.86
CA LYS A 36 1.12 -9.08 -8.50
C LYS A 36 1.51 -8.00 -9.51
N GLN A 37 1.14 -8.14 -10.78
CA GLN A 37 1.39 -7.13 -11.80
C GLN A 37 0.62 -5.84 -11.48
N THR A 38 -0.62 -5.97 -11.04
CA THR A 38 -1.42 -4.82 -10.65
C THR A 38 -0.88 -4.17 -9.39
N ILE A 39 -0.45 -4.96 -8.40
CA ILE A 39 0.18 -4.43 -7.19
C ILE A 39 1.44 -3.63 -7.56
N THR A 40 2.22 -4.15 -8.50
CA THR A 40 3.42 -3.44 -8.99
C THR A 40 3.05 -2.07 -9.57
N LYS A 41 1.97 -1.99 -10.33
CA LYS A 41 1.50 -0.71 -10.90
C LYS A 41 1.08 0.24 -9.80
N TYR A 42 0.39 -0.26 -8.78
CA TYR A 42 0.00 0.56 -7.63
C TYR A 42 1.22 1.12 -6.91
N GLU A 43 2.20 0.27 -6.64
CA GLU A 43 3.42 0.69 -5.93
C GLU A 43 4.26 1.67 -6.74
N ALA A 44 4.16 1.61 -8.06
CA ALA A 44 4.84 2.55 -8.96
C ALA A 44 4.09 3.89 -9.11
N GLY A 45 2.94 4.04 -8.49
CA GLY A 45 2.15 5.27 -8.59
C GLY A 45 1.44 5.43 -9.91
N LYS A 46 1.24 4.35 -10.65
CA LYS A 46 0.64 4.39 -12.00
C LYS A 46 -0.85 4.14 -12.02
N ALA A 47 -1.40 3.63 -10.94
CA ALA A 47 -2.81 3.28 -10.86
C ALA A 47 -3.32 3.43 -9.44
N MET A 48 -4.63 3.54 -9.30
CA MET A 48 -5.30 3.62 -8.01
C MET A 48 -6.29 2.48 -7.91
N ALA A 49 -6.34 1.84 -6.74
CA ALA A 49 -7.29 0.76 -6.49
C ALA A 49 -8.67 1.34 -6.18
N GLY A 50 -9.71 0.66 -6.64
CA GLY A 50 -11.07 0.95 -6.23
C GLY A 50 -11.31 0.52 -4.78
N SER A 51 -12.45 0.92 -4.21
CA SER A 51 -12.72 0.69 -2.78
C SER A 51 -12.73 -0.77 -2.39
N ASP A 52 -13.23 -1.66 -3.24
CA ASP A 52 -13.24 -3.10 -2.94
C ASP A 52 -11.83 -3.66 -2.80
N ILE A 53 -10.95 -3.28 -3.71
CA ILE A 53 -9.56 -3.75 -3.70
C ILE A 53 -8.80 -3.11 -2.53
N LEU A 54 -9.06 -1.82 -2.25
CA LEU A 54 -8.46 -1.15 -1.10
C LEU A 54 -8.79 -1.87 0.20
N GLU A 55 -10.04 -2.27 0.36
CA GLU A 55 -10.46 -3.00 1.54
C GLU A 55 -9.73 -4.34 1.68
N LYS A 56 -9.61 -5.07 0.58
CA LYS A 56 -8.91 -6.35 0.59
C LYS A 56 -7.43 -6.19 0.91
N LEU A 57 -6.80 -5.15 0.33
CA LEU A 57 -5.40 -4.84 0.62
C LEU A 57 -5.21 -4.44 2.09
N ALA A 58 -6.10 -3.60 2.60
CA ALA A 58 -6.05 -3.16 3.99
C ALA A 58 -6.15 -4.35 4.94
N ASN A 59 -7.09 -5.26 4.69
CA ASN A 59 -7.26 -6.46 5.51
C ASN A 59 -6.04 -7.37 5.43
N ALA A 60 -5.50 -7.56 4.23
CA ALA A 60 -4.33 -8.40 4.04
C ALA A 60 -3.09 -7.85 4.76
N LEU A 61 -2.98 -6.53 4.81
CA LEU A 61 -1.82 -5.85 5.38
C LEU A 61 -2.03 -5.41 6.83
N LYS A 62 -3.22 -5.64 7.38
CA LYS A 62 -3.57 -5.30 8.77
C LYS A 62 -3.47 -3.80 9.05
N VAL A 63 -3.88 -3.00 8.09
CA VAL A 63 -3.93 -1.54 8.21
C VAL A 63 -5.36 -1.05 7.94
N SER A 64 -5.65 0.19 8.33
CA SER A 64 -6.92 0.81 7.97
C SER A 64 -6.87 1.29 6.53
N MET A 65 -8.04 1.47 5.89
CA MET A 65 -8.08 2.02 4.55
C MET A 65 -7.50 3.44 4.50
N GLU A 66 -7.71 4.19 5.55
CA GLU A 66 -7.22 5.54 5.72
C GLU A 66 -5.68 5.61 5.65
N TYR A 67 -5.01 4.57 6.11
CA TYR A 67 -3.55 4.48 6.09
C TYR A 67 -2.98 4.75 4.69
N PHE A 68 -3.62 4.26 3.65
CA PHE A 68 -3.13 4.39 2.28
C PHE A 68 -3.13 5.83 1.77
N PHE A 69 -3.88 6.71 2.41
CA PHE A 69 -4.00 8.10 1.99
C PHE A 69 -3.30 9.06 2.93
N ARG A 70 -2.64 8.55 3.96
CA ARG A 70 -1.93 9.34 4.93
C ARG A 70 -0.73 10.00 4.27
N PRO A 71 -0.67 11.35 4.21
CA PRO A 71 0.44 12.03 3.55
C PRO A 71 1.77 11.76 4.23
N PHE A 72 2.83 11.81 3.45
CA PHE A 72 4.18 11.82 3.99
C PHE A 72 4.53 13.24 4.41
N SER A 73 5.21 13.37 5.54
CA SER A 73 5.64 14.66 6.05
C SER A 73 7.06 14.51 6.61
N PHE A 74 7.68 15.63 6.91
CA PHE A 74 8.98 15.64 7.58
C PHE A 74 8.85 15.71 9.09
N ASP A 75 7.72 15.31 9.61
CA ASP A 75 7.45 15.16 11.02
C ASP A 75 8.40 14.11 11.61
N MET A 76 8.92 14.37 12.80
CA MET A 76 9.85 13.46 13.45
C MET A 76 9.22 12.10 13.74
N SER A 77 7.92 12.05 13.99
CA SER A 77 7.25 10.78 14.24
C SER A 77 7.24 9.89 12.99
N GLU A 78 7.11 10.49 11.81
CA GLU A 78 7.19 9.76 10.54
C GLU A 78 8.60 9.19 10.34
N ILE A 79 9.62 9.98 10.66
CA ILE A 79 11.01 9.55 10.55
C ILE A 79 11.27 8.38 11.49
N ASN A 80 10.78 8.47 12.71
CA ASN A 80 10.97 7.42 13.71
C ASN A 80 10.26 6.12 13.34
N GLU A 81 9.14 6.19 12.66
CA GLU A 81 8.43 5.01 12.18
C GLU A 81 9.20 4.28 11.09
N VAL A 82 9.99 4.99 10.33
CA VAL A 82 10.77 4.43 9.23
C VAL A 82 12.07 3.77 9.74
N ILE A 83 12.59 4.26 10.80
CA ILE A 83 13.80 3.74 11.42
C ILE A 83 13.47 2.52 12.29
#